data_4649076d30b4872b696bb9e504be4890
#
_entry.id   4649076d30b4872b696bb9e504be4890
#
_cell.length_a   1.000
_cell.length_b   1.000
_cell.length_c   1.000
_cell.angle_alpha   90.00
_cell.angle_beta   90.00
_cell.angle_gamma   90.00
#
_symmetry.space_group_name_H-M   'P 1'
#
loop_
_entity.id
_entity.type
_entity.pdbx_description
1 polymer ?
#
loop_
_entity_poly.entity_id
_entity_poly.type
_entity_poly.pdbx_seq_one_letter_code
_entity_poly.pdbx_strand_id
1 'polypeptide(L)'
;MGAKIRFPGEDNLNKGSYQDFGDIWLDFSAMGITDDNVQNYRRELNLQTGIASTEFSYKNVSYKREHFVSSPDQVMVTNLSASEKGKLNFSAKMELNNDNLEGKLTFDVRNQTCTIEGKVKDNDLKFRTTMKLLLTGGEITADEKNQVYRIKNADQVTIIMAAETDYKNDYPTYRDKEKNLSNVIDTRINDSSKKSYDELKQTHIEDHQSLFDRVSLDLGEFQTSVPTDQLIDEYRNGSYSHYLETLAFQYGRYLTIAGSRGTLQATLSAYGQ
;
A
#
# COMPACT_ATOMS: atom_id res chain seq x y z
N MET A 1 -18.82 3.25 14.48
CA MET A 1 -19.57 4.43 13.98
C MET A 1 -18.57 5.55 13.76
N GLY A 2 -18.19 5.84 12.49
CA GLY A 2 -17.28 6.94 12.16
C GLY A 2 -18.03 8.27 12.29
N ALA A 3 -17.51 9.17 13.12
CA ALA A 3 -18.02 10.52 13.20
C ALA A 3 -17.67 11.29 11.92
N LYS A 4 -18.68 11.71 11.15
CA LYS A 4 -18.48 12.66 10.05
C LYS A 4 -18.21 14.05 10.66
N ILE A 5 -16.98 14.53 10.54
CA ILE A 5 -16.66 15.92 10.90
C ILE A 5 -17.22 16.81 9.79
N ARG A 6 -18.21 17.63 10.14
CA ARG A 6 -18.72 18.70 9.28
C ARG A 6 -18.14 20.02 9.77
N PHE A 7 -17.46 20.74 8.91
CA PHE A 7 -17.11 22.13 9.18
C PHE A 7 -18.36 23.01 9.03
N PRO A 8 -18.68 23.87 10.01
CA PRO A 8 -19.83 24.77 9.92
C PRO A 8 -19.70 25.75 8.76
N GLY A 9 -20.75 25.86 7.93
CA GLY A 9 -20.85 26.89 6.89
C GLY A 9 -20.32 26.53 5.52
N GLU A 10 -20.07 25.25 5.22
CA GLU A 10 -19.54 24.83 3.93
C GLU A 10 -20.54 23.98 3.14
N ASP A 11 -21.00 24.54 2.02
CA ASP A 11 -21.63 23.74 0.96
C ASP A 11 -20.58 22.80 0.39
N ASN A 12 -20.78 21.48 0.56
CA ASN A 12 -19.85 20.42 0.14
C ASN A 12 -19.65 20.30 -1.37
N LEU A 13 -20.20 21.22 -2.17
CA LEU A 13 -20.20 21.16 -3.64
C LEU A 13 -18.86 21.45 -4.27
N ASN A 14 -17.89 22.00 -3.54
CA ASN A 14 -16.59 22.44 -4.10
C ASN A 14 -15.37 21.84 -3.43
N LYS A 15 -15.52 20.85 -2.54
CA LYS A 15 -14.39 20.19 -1.89
C LYS A 15 -14.33 18.73 -2.32
N GLY A 16 -13.21 18.37 -2.95
CA GLY A 16 -12.89 16.98 -3.22
C GLY A 16 -12.74 16.21 -1.91
N SER A 17 -13.17 14.95 -1.88
CA SER A 17 -12.89 14.00 -0.82
C SER A 17 -11.93 12.93 -1.33
N TYR A 18 -11.10 12.38 -0.45
CA TYR A 18 -10.30 11.22 -0.78
C TYR A 18 -11.21 10.06 -1.19
N GLN A 19 -10.83 9.40 -2.28
CA GLN A 19 -11.51 8.22 -2.78
C GLN A 19 -10.53 7.05 -2.80
N ASP A 20 -11.00 5.88 -2.44
CA ASP A 20 -10.28 4.63 -2.73
C ASP A 20 -10.60 4.20 -4.16
N PHE A 21 -9.61 3.69 -4.86
CA PHE A 21 -9.75 3.22 -6.25
C PHE A 21 -9.86 1.69 -6.33
N GLY A 22 -10.26 1.07 -5.24
CA GLY A 22 -10.54 -0.35 -5.13
C GLY A 22 -9.70 -1.06 -4.06
N ASP A 23 -10.21 -2.22 -3.69
CA ASP A 23 -9.61 -3.12 -2.71
C ASP A 23 -8.87 -4.26 -3.39
N ILE A 24 -7.71 -4.65 -2.86
CA ILE A 24 -7.03 -5.90 -3.20
C ILE A 24 -7.25 -6.87 -2.05
N TRP A 25 -7.95 -7.95 -2.33
CA TRP A 25 -8.23 -9.02 -1.39
C TRP A 25 -7.28 -10.19 -1.59
N LEU A 26 -6.62 -10.61 -0.50
CA LEU A 26 -5.79 -11.81 -0.45
C LEU A 26 -6.43 -12.78 0.54
N ASP A 27 -6.96 -13.88 0.04
CA ASP A 27 -7.64 -14.89 0.85
C ASP A 27 -6.74 -16.12 1.06
N PHE A 28 -6.32 -16.34 2.30
CA PHE A 28 -5.49 -17.46 2.74
C PHE A 28 -6.28 -18.58 3.40
N SER A 29 -7.61 -18.56 3.34
CA SER A 29 -8.48 -19.57 3.97
C SER A 29 -8.13 -21.00 3.58
N ALA A 30 -7.70 -21.22 2.31
CA ALA A 30 -7.27 -22.52 1.81
C ALA A 30 -6.04 -23.10 2.54
N MET A 31 -5.24 -22.28 3.23
CA MET A 31 -4.10 -22.73 4.03
C MET A 31 -4.51 -23.19 5.42
N GLY A 32 -5.74 -22.88 5.87
CA GLY A 32 -6.22 -23.17 7.22
C GLY A 32 -5.54 -22.33 8.31
N ILE A 33 -5.02 -21.16 7.95
CA ILE A 33 -4.41 -20.21 8.89
C ILE A 33 -5.53 -19.46 9.61
N THR A 34 -5.45 -19.41 10.94
CA THR A 34 -6.35 -18.67 11.81
C THR A 34 -5.53 -17.97 12.90
N ASP A 35 -6.12 -17.00 13.59
CA ASP A 35 -5.47 -16.28 14.68
C ASP A 35 -5.00 -17.22 15.82
N ASP A 36 -5.72 -18.33 16.02
CA ASP A 36 -5.42 -19.29 17.08
C ASP A 36 -4.25 -20.24 16.77
N ASN A 37 -3.85 -20.37 15.50
CA ASN A 37 -2.86 -21.37 15.09
C ASN A 37 -1.57 -20.78 14.49
N VAL A 38 -1.44 -19.45 14.46
CA VAL A 38 -0.21 -18.75 14.09
C VAL A 38 0.67 -18.52 15.33
N GLN A 39 1.98 -18.48 15.09
CA GLN A 39 2.98 -18.21 16.11
C GLN A 39 3.90 -17.09 15.66
N ASN A 40 4.55 -16.41 16.60
CA ASN A 40 5.54 -15.36 16.32
C ASN A 40 5.00 -14.24 15.42
N TYR A 41 3.71 -13.89 15.58
CA TYR A 41 3.10 -12.83 14.79
C TYR A 41 3.71 -11.49 15.13
N ARG A 42 4.20 -10.76 14.11
CA ARG A 42 4.79 -9.43 14.22
C ARG A 42 4.38 -8.57 13.05
N ARG A 43 4.00 -7.34 13.31
CA ARG A 43 3.88 -6.28 12.30
C ARG A 43 4.88 -5.19 12.63
N GLU A 44 5.51 -4.66 11.61
CA GLU A 44 6.51 -3.62 11.74
C GLU A 44 6.40 -2.63 10.58
N LEU A 45 6.57 -1.35 10.88
CA LEU A 45 6.94 -0.32 9.90
C LEU A 45 8.37 0.11 10.20
N ASN A 46 9.29 -0.23 9.32
CA ASN A 46 10.67 0.24 9.43
C ASN A 46 10.77 1.65 8.84
N LEU A 47 10.90 2.65 9.69
CA LEU A 47 10.94 4.05 9.28
C LEU A 47 12.18 4.39 8.46
N GLN A 48 13.31 3.70 8.69
CA GLN A 48 14.55 3.89 7.97
C GLN A 48 14.47 3.44 6.51
N THR A 49 13.66 2.42 6.23
CA THR A 49 13.49 1.86 4.88
C THR A 49 12.15 2.21 4.24
N GLY A 50 11.19 2.72 5.02
CA GLY A 50 9.83 2.97 4.55
C GLY A 50 9.06 1.71 4.18
N ILE A 51 9.43 0.53 4.74
CA ILE A 51 8.83 -0.76 4.44
C ILE A 51 7.97 -1.23 5.60
N ALA A 52 6.72 -1.56 5.34
CA ALA A 52 5.85 -2.25 6.26
C ALA A 52 5.97 -3.77 6.06
N SER A 53 6.12 -4.53 7.16
CA SER A 53 6.19 -5.98 7.12
C SER A 53 5.22 -6.64 8.08
N THR A 54 4.81 -7.86 7.73
CA THR A 54 4.08 -8.78 8.59
C THR A 54 4.75 -10.13 8.52
N GLU A 55 5.13 -10.69 9.67
CA GLU A 55 5.78 -11.98 9.80
C GLU A 55 5.01 -12.86 10.76
N PHE A 56 4.93 -14.15 10.48
CA PHE A 56 4.35 -15.15 11.37
C PHE A 56 4.84 -16.55 10.99
N SER A 57 4.64 -17.52 11.88
CA SER A 57 4.94 -18.93 11.62
C SER A 57 3.67 -19.77 11.70
N TYR A 58 3.52 -20.72 10.78
CA TYR A 58 2.45 -21.71 10.75
C TYR A 58 3.00 -23.05 10.31
N LYS A 59 2.77 -24.11 11.10
CA LYS A 59 3.28 -25.47 10.83
C LYS A 59 4.80 -25.50 10.55
N ASN A 60 5.58 -24.79 11.36
CA ASN A 60 7.04 -24.61 11.25
C ASN A 60 7.53 -23.91 9.97
N VAL A 61 6.66 -23.35 9.16
CA VAL A 61 7.00 -22.49 8.04
C VAL A 61 6.83 -21.04 8.44
N SER A 62 7.85 -20.22 8.22
CA SER A 62 7.76 -18.77 8.40
C SER A 62 7.25 -18.10 7.14
N TYR A 63 6.30 -17.20 7.30
CA TYR A 63 5.69 -16.41 6.24
C TYR A 63 6.02 -14.94 6.45
N LYS A 64 6.36 -14.26 5.36
CA LYS A 64 6.65 -12.82 5.37
C LYS A 64 5.88 -12.11 4.28
N ARG A 65 5.31 -10.95 4.60
CA ARG A 65 4.77 -9.97 3.65
C ARG A 65 5.50 -8.66 3.84
N GLU A 66 5.91 -8.05 2.75
CA GLU A 66 6.50 -6.71 2.75
C GLU A 66 5.70 -5.82 1.80
N HIS A 67 5.46 -4.57 2.22
CA HIS A 67 4.70 -3.59 1.46
C HIS A 67 5.45 -2.27 1.44
N PHE A 68 5.54 -1.66 0.26
CA PHE A 68 6.06 -0.30 0.10
C PHE A 68 5.48 0.37 -1.15
N VAL A 69 5.58 1.69 -1.20
CA VAL A 69 5.22 2.49 -2.38
C VAL A 69 6.49 3.14 -2.91
N SER A 70 6.97 2.66 -4.05
CA SER A 70 8.16 3.18 -4.72
C SER A 70 7.83 4.48 -5.46
N SER A 71 8.42 5.59 -5.01
CA SER A 71 8.29 6.87 -5.70
C SER A 71 9.03 6.87 -7.05
N PRO A 72 10.25 6.32 -7.18
CA PRO A 72 10.91 6.23 -8.49
C PRO A 72 10.15 5.40 -9.52
N ASP A 73 9.57 4.26 -9.10
CA ASP A 73 8.84 3.37 -9.99
C ASP A 73 7.36 3.73 -10.13
N GLN A 74 6.83 4.59 -9.25
CA GLN A 74 5.43 5.01 -9.22
C GLN A 74 4.45 3.82 -9.09
N VAL A 75 4.82 2.83 -8.26
CA VAL A 75 4.03 1.63 -7.99
C VAL A 75 4.00 1.30 -6.49
N MET A 76 2.92 0.69 -6.05
CA MET A 76 2.87 -0.05 -4.80
C MET A 76 3.34 -1.49 -5.07
N VAL A 77 4.20 -2.00 -4.19
CA VAL A 77 4.72 -3.36 -4.24
C VAL A 77 4.31 -4.09 -2.97
N THR A 78 3.73 -5.28 -3.14
CA THR A 78 3.49 -6.23 -2.05
C THR A 78 4.20 -7.53 -2.40
N ASN A 79 5.10 -7.97 -1.53
CA ASN A 79 5.80 -9.23 -1.72
C ASN A 79 5.44 -10.22 -0.61
N LEU A 80 5.11 -11.44 -1.04
CA LEU A 80 4.80 -12.56 -0.15
C LEU A 80 5.85 -13.65 -0.35
N SER A 81 6.41 -14.15 0.74
CA SER A 81 7.39 -15.23 0.73
C SER A 81 7.17 -16.21 1.88
N ALA A 82 7.70 -17.41 1.75
CA ALA A 82 7.74 -18.42 2.78
C ALA A 82 9.16 -18.98 2.94
N SER A 83 9.51 -19.46 4.14
CA SER A 83 10.83 -20.06 4.41
C SER A 83 11.08 -21.38 3.69
N GLU A 84 10.02 -22.01 3.18
CA GLU A 84 10.07 -23.23 2.40
C GLU A 84 9.41 -23.02 1.04
N LYS A 85 9.93 -23.70 0.01
CA LYS A 85 9.38 -23.65 -1.35
C LYS A 85 7.99 -24.27 -1.44
N GLY A 86 7.15 -23.71 -2.32
CA GLY A 86 5.83 -24.27 -2.59
C GLY A 86 4.82 -24.08 -1.46
N LYS A 87 5.03 -23.17 -0.52
CA LYS A 87 4.15 -23.00 0.65
C LYS A 87 3.13 -21.87 0.54
N LEU A 88 3.19 -21.05 -0.49
CA LEU A 88 2.20 -20.00 -0.69
C LEU A 88 1.02 -20.52 -1.49
N ASN A 89 -0.16 -20.52 -0.83
CA ASN A 89 -1.43 -20.94 -1.42
C ASN A 89 -2.51 -19.94 -0.99
N PHE A 90 -3.01 -19.14 -1.93
CA PHE A 90 -4.02 -18.12 -1.62
C PHE A 90 -4.76 -17.72 -2.90
N SER A 91 -5.85 -16.98 -2.75
CA SER A 91 -6.49 -16.32 -3.86
C SER A 91 -6.36 -14.80 -3.77
N ALA A 92 -6.31 -14.15 -4.93
CA ALA A 92 -6.21 -12.72 -5.07
C ALA A 92 -7.29 -12.18 -6.01
N LYS A 93 -7.96 -11.11 -5.63
CA LYS A 93 -8.93 -10.39 -6.45
C LYS A 93 -8.85 -8.89 -6.21
N MET A 94 -9.42 -8.14 -7.14
CA MET A 94 -9.61 -6.71 -7.03
C MET A 94 -11.09 -6.39 -7.07
N GLU A 95 -11.57 -5.46 -6.25
CA GLU A 95 -12.97 -5.04 -6.19
C GLU A 95 -13.07 -3.51 -6.10
N LEU A 96 -14.13 -2.95 -6.67
CA LEU A 96 -14.49 -1.55 -6.49
C LEU A 96 -15.74 -1.48 -5.61
N ASN A 97 -15.56 -1.11 -4.35
CA ASN A 97 -16.62 -1.06 -3.34
C ASN A 97 -16.94 0.37 -2.89
N ASN A 98 -16.81 1.34 -3.78
CA ASN A 98 -17.00 2.75 -3.48
C ASN A 98 -18.19 3.32 -4.26
N ASP A 99 -19.26 3.66 -3.54
CA ASP A 99 -20.51 4.18 -4.13
C ASP A 99 -20.36 5.55 -4.83
N ASN A 100 -19.27 6.29 -4.56
CA ASN A 100 -18.98 7.56 -5.22
C ASN A 100 -18.30 7.36 -6.58
N LEU A 101 -17.91 6.15 -6.91
CA LEU A 101 -17.23 5.83 -8.15
C LEU A 101 -18.15 5.08 -9.12
N GLU A 102 -17.91 5.30 -10.40
CA GLU A 102 -18.43 4.51 -11.49
C GLU A 102 -17.24 3.89 -12.22
N GLY A 103 -17.15 2.59 -12.24
CA GLY A 103 -15.98 1.92 -12.79
C GLY A 103 -16.29 0.54 -13.37
N LYS A 104 -15.37 0.07 -14.21
CA LYS A 104 -15.39 -1.24 -14.82
C LYS A 104 -14.11 -1.99 -14.46
N LEU A 105 -14.27 -3.23 -14.00
CA LEU A 105 -13.18 -4.16 -13.81
C LEU A 105 -12.93 -4.96 -15.09
N THR A 106 -11.67 -5.05 -15.52
CA THR A 106 -11.18 -5.89 -16.59
C THR A 106 -10.19 -6.90 -16.02
N PHE A 107 -10.42 -8.17 -16.27
CA PHE A 107 -9.62 -9.30 -15.78
C PHE A 107 -8.90 -9.94 -16.97
N ASP A 108 -7.56 -9.82 -17.03
CA ASP A 108 -6.74 -10.34 -18.12
C ASP A 108 -5.89 -11.51 -17.64
N VAL A 109 -6.34 -12.69 -17.97
CA VAL A 109 -5.72 -13.97 -17.58
C VAL A 109 -4.32 -14.14 -18.17
N ARG A 110 -4.09 -13.68 -19.41
CA ARG A 110 -2.81 -13.88 -20.11
C ARG A 110 -1.69 -13.07 -19.48
N ASN A 111 -2.01 -11.83 -19.12
CA ASN A 111 -1.06 -10.90 -18.53
C ASN A 111 -1.05 -10.94 -16.99
N GLN A 112 -1.94 -11.76 -16.38
CA GLN A 112 -2.11 -11.85 -14.93
C GLN A 112 -2.37 -10.49 -14.30
N THR A 113 -3.23 -9.68 -14.95
CA THR A 113 -3.59 -8.35 -14.51
C THR A 113 -5.08 -8.22 -14.23
N CYS A 114 -5.38 -7.34 -13.28
CA CYS A 114 -6.72 -6.88 -12.98
C CYS A 114 -6.72 -5.36 -13.01
N THR A 115 -7.61 -4.76 -13.80
CA THR A 115 -7.67 -3.31 -13.98
C THR A 115 -9.06 -2.80 -13.65
N ILE A 116 -9.14 -1.76 -12.82
CA ILE A 116 -10.35 -0.96 -12.62
C ILE A 116 -10.11 0.38 -13.27
N GLU A 117 -11.01 0.79 -14.16
CA GLU A 117 -11.02 2.12 -14.74
C GLU A 117 -12.40 2.75 -14.64
N GLY A 118 -12.44 4.04 -14.41
CA GLY A 118 -13.70 4.71 -14.19
C GLY A 118 -13.58 6.20 -13.93
N LYS A 119 -14.59 6.72 -13.26
CA LYS A 119 -14.66 8.13 -12.88
C LYS A 119 -15.35 8.33 -11.55
N VAL A 120 -15.06 9.46 -10.92
CA VAL A 120 -15.77 9.94 -9.74
C VAL A 120 -17.11 10.55 -10.21
N LYS A 121 -18.23 10.15 -9.58
CA LYS A 121 -19.59 10.49 -10.06
C LYS A 121 -19.95 11.96 -9.99
N ASP A 122 -19.40 12.69 -9.00
CA ASP A 122 -19.77 14.09 -8.75
C ASP A 122 -19.02 15.09 -9.65
N ASN A 123 -17.83 14.74 -10.14
CA ASN A 123 -16.98 15.67 -10.88
C ASN A 123 -16.32 15.07 -12.14
N ASP A 124 -16.67 13.84 -12.51
CA ASP A 124 -16.13 13.09 -13.65
C ASP A 124 -14.60 12.92 -13.66
N LEU A 125 -13.91 13.07 -12.52
CA LEU A 125 -12.46 12.81 -12.42
C LEU A 125 -12.20 11.35 -12.80
N LYS A 126 -11.43 11.14 -13.86
CA LYS A 126 -11.12 9.80 -14.35
C LYS A 126 -10.00 9.18 -13.53
N PHE A 127 -10.07 7.87 -13.30
CA PHE A 127 -9.03 7.10 -12.68
C PHE A 127 -8.82 5.77 -13.39
N ARG A 128 -7.63 5.21 -13.23
CA ARG A 128 -7.28 3.84 -13.62
C ARG A 128 -6.34 3.25 -12.60
N THR A 129 -6.62 2.03 -12.18
CA THR A 129 -5.79 1.23 -11.26
C THR A 129 -5.57 -0.13 -11.88
N THR A 130 -4.32 -0.61 -11.90
CA THR A 130 -3.99 -1.96 -12.38
C THR A 130 -3.15 -2.69 -11.36
N MET A 131 -3.55 -3.90 -11.03
CA MET A 131 -2.79 -4.89 -10.25
C MET A 131 -2.21 -5.93 -11.20
N LYS A 132 -0.96 -6.33 -11.00
CA LYS A 132 -0.29 -7.44 -11.70
C LYS A 132 0.35 -8.39 -10.71
N LEU A 133 0.23 -9.69 -10.99
CA LEU A 133 0.81 -10.78 -10.20
C LEU A 133 2.05 -11.33 -10.90
N LEU A 134 3.16 -11.44 -10.17
CA LEU A 134 4.41 -12.07 -10.62
C LEU A 134 4.72 -13.22 -9.66
N LEU A 135 4.89 -14.43 -10.20
CA LEU A 135 5.15 -15.63 -9.41
C LEU A 135 6.57 -16.14 -9.63
N THR A 136 7.15 -16.64 -8.54
CA THR A 136 8.33 -17.52 -8.58
C THR A 136 7.91 -18.87 -8.03
N GLY A 137 8.10 -19.91 -8.80
CA GLY A 137 7.59 -21.26 -8.48
C GLY A 137 6.07 -21.35 -8.49
N GLY A 138 5.55 -22.56 -8.37
CA GLY A 138 4.11 -22.80 -8.31
C GLY A 138 3.35 -22.54 -9.61
N GLU A 139 2.05 -22.35 -9.46
CA GLU A 139 1.13 -22.08 -10.57
C GLU A 139 0.10 -21.02 -10.22
N ILE A 140 -0.39 -20.31 -11.22
CA ILE A 140 -1.53 -19.41 -11.14
C ILE A 140 -2.63 -19.91 -12.07
N THR A 141 -3.84 -20.02 -11.55
CA THR A 141 -5.04 -20.29 -12.31
C THR A 141 -6.04 -19.14 -12.14
N ALA A 142 -6.90 -18.96 -13.14
CA ALA A 142 -7.87 -17.89 -13.13
C ALA A 142 -9.30 -18.45 -13.11
N ASP A 143 -10.12 -17.90 -12.22
CA ASP A 143 -11.56 -18.08 -12.21
C ASP A 143 -12.18 -16.82 -12.83
N GLU A 144 -12.37 -16.87 -14.16
CA GLU A 144 -12.85 -15.71 -14.93
C GLU A 144 -14.26 -15.28 -14.53
N LYS A 145 -15.11 -16.23 -14.13
CA LYS A 145 -16.47 -15.93 -13.71
C LYS A 145 -16.52 -15.09 -12.44
N ASN A 146 -15.64 -15.42 -11.47
CA ASN A 146 -15.56 -14.73 -10.19
C ASN A 146 -14.43 -13.67 -10.15
N GLN A 147 -13.67 -13.55 -11.25
CA GLN A 147 -12.54 -12.60 -11.39
C GLN A 147 -11.50 -12.76 -10.28
N VAL A 148 -11.11 -14.01 -10.00
CA VAL A 148 -10.19 -14.40 -8.93
C VAL A 148 -9.01 -15.14 -9.51
N TYR A 149 -7.79 -14.73 -9.14
CA TYR A 149 -6.58 -15.53 -9.33
C TYR A 149 -6.39 -16.48 -8.16
N ARG A 150 -6.10 -17.76 -8.45
CA ARG A 150 -5.74 -18.76 -7.45
C ARG A 150 -4.29 -19.15 -7.61
N ILE A 151 -3.51 -18.89 -6.57
CA ILE A 151 -2.07 -19.17 -6.49
C ILE A 151 -1.90 -20.48 -5.73
N LYS A 152 -1.10 -21.42 -6.28
CA LYS A 152 -0.80 -22.70 -5.64
C LYS A 152 0.69 -22.99 -5.69
N ASN A 153 1.20 -23.47 -4.55
CA ASN A 153 2.57 -23.93 -4.38
C ASN A 153 3.64 -22.93 -4.84
N ALA A 154 3.38 -21.62 -4.71
CA ALA A 154 4.37 -20.61 -5.06
C ALA A 154 5.46 -20.51 -3.97
N ASP A 155 6.68 -20.17 -4.39
CA ASP A 155 7.80 -19.87 -3.51
C ASP A 155 7.74 -18.41 -3.07
N GLN A 156 7.39 -17.52 -4.01
CA GLN A 156 7.27 -16.08 -3.81
C GLN A 156 6.21 -15.52 -4.76
N VAL A 157 5.50 -14.51 -4.31
CA VAL A 157 4.56 -13.75 -5.14
C VAL A 157 4.80 -12.27 -4.94
N THR A 158 5.05 -11.54 -6.02
CA THR A 158 5.13 -10.09 -6.03
C THR A 158 3.89 -9.52 -6.70
N ILE A 159 3.16 -8.68 -5.99
CA ILE A 159 2.01 -7.94 -6.50
C ILE A 159 2.46 -6.51 -6.75
N ILE A 160 2.33 -6.05 -7.99
CA ILE A 160 2.63 -4.67 -8.39
C ILE A 160 1.31 -3.97 -8.69
N MET A 161 1.08 -2.80 -8.10
CA MET A 161 -0.10 -1.99 -8.36
C MET A 161 0.31 -0.57 -8.75
N ALA A 162 -0.29 -0.05 -9.80
CA ALA A 162 -0.19 1.35 -10.19
C ALA A 162 -1.58 1.97 -10.28
N ALA A 163 -1.71 3.21 -9.80
CA ALA A 163 -2.93 4.00 -9.89
C ALA A 163 -2.62 5.40 -10.41
N GLU A 164 -3.56 5.97 -11.15
CA GLU A 164 -3.41 7.33 -11.70
C GLU A 164 -4.78 7.96 -11.95
N THR A 165 -4.81 9.29 -11.93
CA THR A 165 -5.98 10.09 -12.27
C THR A 165 -5.64 11.09 -13.38
N ASP A 166 -6.66 11.67 -14.01
CA ASP A 166 -6.47 12.80 -14.92
C ASP A 166 -6.48 14.16 -14.18
N TYR A 167 -6.25 14.16 -12.86
CA TYR A 167 -6.10 15.39 -12.10
C TYR A 167 -4.89 16.20 -12.58
N LYS A 168 -5.09 17.51 -12.71
CA LYS A 168 -4.05 18.49 -12.95
C LYS A 168 -4.38 19.74 -12.15
N ASN A 169 -3.41 20.30 -11.45
CA ASN A 169 -3.61 21.54 -10.69
C ASN A 169 -3.67 22.76 -11.63
N ASP A 170 -4.77 22.86 -12.40
CA ASP A 170 -4.98 23.88 -13.43
C ASP A 170 -6.44 24.35 -13.43
N TYR A 171 -6.67 25.55 -12.86
CA TYR A 171 -7.99 26.18 -12.80
C TYR A 171 -8.50 26.51 -14.21
N PRO A 172 -9.80 26.41 -14.52
CA PRO A 172 -10.91 26.05 -13.63
C PRO A 172 -11.27 24.57 -13.64
N THR A 173 -10.67 23.74 -14.47
CA THR A 173 -11.13 22.37 -14.71
C THR A 173 -10.49 21.35 -13.79
N TYR A 174 -9.28 21.62 -13.30
CA TYR A 174 -8.45 20.69 -12.52
C TYR A 174 -8.27 19.33 -13.18
N ARG A 175 -8.28 19.30 -14.54
CA ARG A 175 -8.26 18.08 -15.33
C ARG A 175 -7.28 18.19 -16.50
N ASP A 176 -6.51 17.15 -16.72
CA ASP A 176 -5.72 16.95 -17.94
C ASP A 176 -6.48 16.00 -18.88
N LYS A 177 -7.27 16.59 -19.78
CA LYS A 177 -8.09 15.83 -20.73
C LYS A 177 -7.27 15.05 -21.78
N GLU A 178 -6.01 15.47 -21.99
CA GLU A 178 -5.09 14.83 -22.94
C GLU A 178 -4.31 13.66 -22.29
N LYS A 179 -4.39 13.53 -20.97
CA LYS A 179 -3.67 12.46 -20.24
C LYS A 179 -4.24 11.09 -20.58
N ASN A 180 -3.41 10.26 -21.19
CA ASN A 180 -3.75 8.86 -21.47
C ASN A 180 -3.41 7.97 -20.27
N LEU A 181 -4.39 7.73 -19.40
CA LEU A 181 -4.22 6.94 -18.18
C LEU A 181 -3.78 5.51 -18.47
N SER A 182 -4.28 4.91 -19.55
CA SER A 182 -3.89 3.54 -19.95
C SER A 182 -2.41 3.48 -20.25
N ASN A 183 -1.91 4.38 -21.09
CA ASN A 183 -0.49 4.41 -21.44
C ASN A 183 0.41 4.63 -20.22
N VAL A 184 0.03 5.54 -19.32
CA VAL A 184 0.79 5.81 -18.09
C VAL A 184 0.87 4.58 -17.19
N ILE A 185 -0.28 3.95 -16.92
CA ILE A 185 -0.35 2.77 -16.04
C ILE A 185 0.33 1.57 -16.66
N ASP A 186 0.07 1.30 -17.94
CA ASP A 186 0.66 0.14 -18.63
C ASP A 186 2.19 0.27 -18.71
N THR A 187 2.72 1.47 -18.90
CA THR A 187 4.18 1.72 -18.86
C THR A 187 4.74 1.42 -17.47
N ARG A 188 4.14 1.98 -16.39
CA ARG A 188 4.60 1.75 -15.01
C ARG A 188 4.57 0.25 -14.65
N ILE A 189 3.49 -0.44 -14.94
CA ILE A 189 3.35 -1.88 -14.68
C ILE A 189 4.37 -2.69 -15.48
N ASN A 190 4.51 -2.40 -16.77
CA ASN A 190 5.43 -3.14 -17.64
C ASN A 190 6.90 -2.93 -17.24
N ASP A 191 7.31 -1.70 -16.94
CA ASP A 191 8.70 -1.42 -16.55
C ASP A 191 9.03 -1.98 -15.17
N SER A 192 8.12 -1.84 -14.19
CA SER A 192 8.30 -2.45 -12.87
C SER A 192 8.31 -3.99 -12.92
N SER A 193 7.53 -4.59 -13.83
CA SER A 193 7.48 -6.06 -13.98
C SER A 193 8.76 -6.67 -14.58
N LYS A 194 9.64 -5.88 -15.17
CA LYS A 194 10.95 -6.33 -15.68
C LYS A 194 12.01 -6.39 -14.58
N LYS A 195 11.74 -5.76 -13.43
CA LYS A 195 12.62 -5.73 -12.28
C LYS A 195 12.28 -6.89 -11.34
N SER A 196 13.30 -7.45 -10.70
CA SER A 196 13.10 -8.36 -9.57
C SER A 196 12.52 -7.60 -8.37
N TYR A 197 11.95 -8.34 -7.42
CA TYR A 197 11.52 -7.75 -6.15
C TYR A 197 12.66 -7.01 -5.44
N ASP A 198 13.85 -7.59 -5.41
CA ASP A 198 15.00 -7.00 -4.73
C ASP A 198 15.46 -5.68 -5.39
N GLU A 199 15.41 -5.58 -6.73
CA GLU A 199 15.69 -4.33 -7.44
C GLU A 199 14.66 -3.25 -7.12
N LEU A 200 13.37 -3.58 -7.12
CA LEU A 200 12.30 -2.64 -6.74
C LEU A 200 12.48 -2.16 -5.29
N LYS A 201 12.77 -3.10 -4.38
CA LYS A 201 12.99 -2.81 -2.96
C LYS A 201 14.21 -1.92 -2.75
N GLN A 202 15.31 -2.22 -3.39
CA GLN A 202 16.54 -1.44 -3.27
C GLN A 202 16.37 -0.01 -3.81
N THR A 203 15.74 0.14 -4.99
CA THR A 203 15.41 1.45 -5.57
C THR A 203 14.55 2.29 -4.62
N HIS A 204 13.54 1.67 -4.00
CA HIS A 204 12.70 2.33 -3.00
C HIS A 204 13.48 2.76 -1.76
N ILE A 205 14.31 1.87 -1.21
CA ILE A 205 15.12 2.15 0.00
C ILE A 205 16.07 3.33 -0.25
N GLU A 206 16.82 3.30 -1.35
CA GLU A 206 17.78 4.37 -1.70
C GLU A 206 17.09 5.73 -1.84
N ASP A 207 15.95 5.77 -2.52
CA ASP A 207 15.17 6.99 -2.67
C ASP A 207 14.66 7.49 -1.31
N HIS A 208 14.05 6.62 -0.51
CA HIS A 208 13.52 6.96 0.80
C HIS A 208 14.62 7.47 1.74
N GLN A 209 15.74 6.76 1.85
CA GLN A 209 16.88 7.13 2.68
C GLN A 209 17.52 8.44 2.25
N SER A 210 17.55 8.73 0.95
CA SER A 210 18.06 10.01 0.44
C SER A 210 17.38 11.24 1.06
N LEU A 211 16.15 11.08 1.55
CA LEU A 211 15.36 12.10 2.23
C LEU A 211 15.33 11.88 3.76
N PHE A 212 15.15 10.64 4.19
CA PHE A 212 14.98 10.31 5.60
C PHE A 212 16.27 10.54 6.40
N ASP A 213 17.44 10.27 5.85
CA ASP A 213 18.73 10.39 6.53
C ASP A 213 19.23 11.83 6.67
N ARG A 214 18.52 12.81 6.10
CA ARG A 214 18.91 14.24 6.20
C ARG A 214 18.74 14.83 7.60
N VAL A 215 17.89 14.23 8.43
CA VAL A 215 17.59 14.71 9.79
C VAL A 215 17.50 13.53 10.73
N SER A 216 18.13 13.65 11.89
CA SER A 216 18.00 12.73 13.01
C SER A 216 17.67 13.50 14.29
N LEU A 217 16.96 12.86 15.20
CA LEU A 217 16.73 13.34 16.56
C LEU A 217 17.22 12.25 17.51
N ASP A 218 18.08 12.63 18.46
CA ASP A 218 18.56 11.76 19.54
C ASP A 218 18.28 12.46 20.88
N LEU A 219 17.46 11.83 21.71
CA LEU A 219 17.13 12.30 23.05
C LEU A 219 17.79 11.46 24.14
N GLY A 220 18.76 10.63 23.78
CA GLY A 220 19.61 9.87 24.71
C GLY A 220 19.06 8.51 25.17
N GLU A 221 17.91 8.07 24.69
CA GLU A 221 17.40 6.73 24.92
C GLU A 221 17.65 5.80 23.74
N PHE A 222 17.91 4.52 24.04
CA PHE A 222 18.12 3.50 23.03
C PHE A 222 16.80 2.83 22.63
N GLN A 223 16.80 2.23 21.43
CA GLN A 223 15.69 1.43 20.96
C GLN A 223 15.37 0.29 21.95
N THR A 224 14.10 0.15 22.27
CA THR A 224 13.58 -0.93 23.10
C THR A 224 12.98 -2.05 22.26
N SER A 225 12.89 -3.25 22.83
CA SER A 225 12.15 -4.38 22.26
C SER A 225 10.65 -4.34 22.58
N VAL A 226 10.21 -3.39 23.41
CA VAL A 226 8.80 -3.24 23.78
C VAL A 226 8.01 -2.79 22.55
N PRO A 227 6.88 -3.44 22.23
CA PRO A 227 6.03 -3.03 21.13
C PRO A 227 5.49 -1.60 21.30
N THR A 228 5.29 -0.89 20.19
CA THR A 228 4.89 0.54 20.22
C THR A 228 3.56 0.78 20.92
N ASP A 229 2.59 -0.11 20.77
CA ASP A 229 1.30 -0.05 21.47
C ASP A 229 1.46 -0.10 22.99
N GLN A 230 2.33 -0.96 23.50
CA GLN A 230 2.64 -1.02 24.92
C GLN A 230 3.39 0.24 25.40
N LEU A 231 4.34 0.74 24.62
CA LEU A 231 5.03 2.01 24.94
C LEU A 231 4.06 3.20 25.03
N ILE A 232 3.07 3.24 24.15
CA ILE A 232 2.04 4.28 24.17
C ILE A 232 1.19 4.16 25.44
N ASP A 233 0.80 2.95 25.82
CA ASP A 233 0.00 2.74 27.03
C ASP A 233 0.80 3.06 28.30
N GLU A 234 2.07 2.68 28.39
CA GLU A 234 2.97 3.06 29.48
C GLU A 234 3.12 4.57 29.58
N TYR A 235 3.31 5.27 28.46
CA TYR A 235 3.42 6.73 28.42
C TYR A 235 2.14 7.42 28.90
N ARG A 236 0.97 6.93 28.48
CA ARG A 236 -0.34 7.43 28.96
C ARG A 236 -0.53 7.26 30.44
N ASN A 237 0.08 6.23 31.01
CA ASN A 237 0.04 5.93 32.45
C ASN A 237 1.15 6.62 33.26
N GLY A 238 1.89 7.56 32.64
CA GLY A 238 2.88 8.40 33.28
C GLY A 238 4.32 7.89 33.23
N SER A 239 4.60 6.82 32.49
CA SER A 239 5.97 6.38 32.21
C SER A 239 6.55 7.19 31.06
N TYR A 240 7.49 8.07 31.37
CA TYR A 240 8.14 8.91 30.37
C TYR A 240 9.15 8.12 29.54
N SER A 241 9.18 8.34 28.20
CA SER A 241 10.10 7.68 27.28
C SER A 241 10.59 8.63 26.20
N HIS A 242 11.86 8.98 26.23
CA HIS A 242 12.52 9.75 25.18
C HIS A 242 12.55 8.97 23.84
N TYR A 243 12.62 7.64 23.92
CA TYR A 243 12.56 6.81 22.73
C TYR A 243 11.22 6.95 22.01
N LEU A 244 10.09 6.93 22.73
CA LEU A 244 8.76 7.10 22.12
C LEU A 244 8.61 8.49 21.48
N GLU A 245 9.16 9.54 22.10
CA GLU A 245 9.15 10.89 21.55
C GLU A 245 9.99 10.99 20.28
N THR A 246 11.18 10.39 20.28
CA THR A 246 12.03 10.27 19.09
C THR A 246 11.30 9.51 17.97
N LEU A 247 10.63 8.40 18.32
CA LEU A 247 9.86 7.59 17.36
C LEU A 247 8.70 8.39 16.77
N ALA A 248 7.97 9.15 17.58
CA ALA A 248 6.87 10.00 17.13
C ALA A 248 7.35 11.09 16.15
N PHE A 249 8.48 11.72 16.43
CA PHE A 249 9.12 12.69 15.54
C PHE A 249 9.50 12.04 14.20
N GLN A 250 10.17 10.88 14.23
CA GLN A 250 10.60 10.19 13.02
C GLN A 250 9.40 9.66 12.21
N TYR A 251 8.33 9.23 12.88
CA TYR A 251 7.09 8.83 12.22
C TYR A 251 6.41 10.00 11.51
N GLY A 252 6.37 11.19 12.15
CA GLY A 252 5.88 12.41 11.51
C GLY A 252 6.67 12.76 10.25
N ARG A 253 8.00 12.59 10.29
CA ARG A 253 8.86 12.78 9.11
C ARG A 253 8.57 11.77 8.01
N TYR A 254 8.42 10.49 8.36
CA TYR A 254 8.01 9.45 7.42
C TYR A 254 6.70 9.82 6.70
N LEU A 255 5.67 10.22 7.45
CA LEU A 255 4.38 10.65 6.89
C LEU A 255 4.54 11.86 5.95
N THR A 256 5.37 12.83 6.33
CA THR A 256 5.64 14.01 5.50
C THR A 256 6.35 13.63 4.20
N ILE A 257 7.36 12.76 4.25
CA ILE A 257 8.05 12.26 3.07
C ILE A 257 7.07 11.49 2.17
N ALA A 258 6.25 10.61 2.74
CA ALA A 258 5.27 9.82 2.00
C ALA A 258 4.19 10.69 1.31
N GLY A 259 3.72 11.74 1.98
CA GLY A 259 2.64 12.61 1.53
C GLY A 259 3.04 13.83 0.68
N SER A 260 4.32 14.12 0.52
CA SER A 260 4.79 15.39 -0.09
C SER A 260 5.86 15.17 -1.17
N ARG A 261 5.68 14.19 -2.03
CA ARG A 261 6.68 13.81 -3.05
C ARG A 261 6.58 14.61 -4.35
N GLY A 262 5.66 15.50 -4.48
CA GLY A 262 5.42 16.26 -5.70
C GLY A 262 5.43 17.77 -5.47
N THR A 263 4.84 18.48 -6.41
CA THR A 263 4.65 19.94 -6.35
C THR A 263 3.44 20.35 -5.51
N LEU A 264 2.60 19.40 -5.11
CA LEU A 264 1.46 19.66 -4.24
C LEU A 264 1.91 19.70 -2.78
N GLN A 265 1.33 20.61 -2.03
CA GLN A 265 1.57 20.71 -0.58
C GLN A 265 1.05 19.45 0.12
N ALA A 266 1.70 19.07 1.22
CA ALA A 266 1.17 18.06 2.12
C ALA A 266 -0.22 18.44 2.58
N THR A 267 -1.14 17.48 2.59
CA THR A 267 -2.51 17.73 3.02
C THR A 267 -2.57 17.97 4.53
N LEU A 268 -3.39 18.94 4.97
CA LEU A 268 -3.60 19.25 6.40
C LEU A 268 -4.13 18.05 7.22
N SER A 269 -4.68 17.02 6.57
CA SER A 269 -5.09 15.78 7.23
C SER A 269 -3.93 14.97 7.85
N ALA A 270 -2.68 15.30 7.53
CA ALA A 270 -1.50 14.74 8.20
C ALA A 270 -1.25 15.39 9.60
N TYR A 271 -1.93 16.48 9.92
CA TYR A 271 -1.78 17.23 11.17
C TYR A 271 -3.00 17.08 12.07
N GLY A 272 -3.28 15.87 12.47
CA GLY A 272 -4.01 15.62 13.68
C GLY A 272 -5.53 15.80 13.60
N GLN A 273 -6.19 14.74 13.74
CA GLN A 273 -7.42 14.63 14.49
C GLN A 273 -7.14 13.87 15.77
#